data_f3a9c583ff582fa5f81b80446060db37
#
_entry.id   f3a9c583ff582fa5f81b80446060db37
#
_cell.length_a   1.000
_cell.length_b   1.000
_cell.length_c   1.000
_cell.angle_alpha   90.00
_cell.angle_beta   90.00
_cell.angle_gamma   90.00
#
_symmetry.space_group_name_H-M   'P 1'
#
loop_
_entity.id
_entity.type
_entity.pdbx_description
1 polymer ?
#
loop_
_entity_poly.entity_id
_entity_poly.type
_entity_poly.pdbx_seq_one_letter_code
_entity_poly.pdbx_strand_id
1 'polypeptide(L)' 'MSGVVYRVQGMTCGGCAKHVEKALKGVAGVTAVATDVAKGTATVEGEASYKALAASVAEAGYEMVGPA' A
#
# COMPACT_ATOMS: atom_id res chain seq x y z
N MET A 1 -16.98 -4.93 -1.91
CA MET A 1 -16.21 -3.87 -2.55
C MET A 1 -15.69 -2.91 -1.53
N SER A 2 -14.54 -3.18 -1.03
CA SER A 2 -14.00 -2.40 0.07
C SER A 2 -12.57 -1.97 -0.21
N GLY A 3 -12.34 -1.50 -1.42
CA GLY A 3 -11.05 -0.96 -1.77
C GLY A 3 -10.87 0.41 -1.14
N VAL A 4 -9.79 0.58 -0.40
CA VAL A 4 -9.44 1.86 0.20
C VAL A 4 -8.15 2.33 -0.44
N VAL A 5 -8.14 3.58 -0.89
CA VAL A 5 -6.96 4.17 -1.54
C VAL A 5 -6.15 4.92 -0.50
N TYR A 6 -4.88 4.58 -0.42
CA TYR A 6 -3.94 5.24 0.49
C TYR A 6 -2.85 5.92 -0.31
N ARG A 7 -2.35 7.02 0.20
CA ARG A 7 -1.22 7.70 -0.42
C ARG A 7 0.07 7.14 0.16
N VAL A 8 1.02 6.80 -0.72
CA VAL A 8 2.31 6.25 -0.32
C VAL A 8 3.40 7.17 -0.81
N GLN A 9 4.22 7.65 0.11
CA GLN A 9 5.33 8.54 -0.20
C GLN A 9 6.59 7.74 -0.50
N GLY A 10 7.35 8.19 -1.48
CA GLY A 10 8.58 7.53 -1.89
C GLY A 10 8.41 6.53 -3.03
N MET A 11 7.19 6.28 -3.45
CA MET A 11 6.89 5.34 -4.54
C MET A 11 7.04 6.07 -5.87
N THR A 12 8.26 6.09 -6.41
CA THR A 12 8.58 6.90 -7.59
C THR A 12 8.88 6.10 -8.84
N CYS A 13 8.87 4.77 -8.77
CA CYS A 13 9.17 3.93 -9.93
C CYS A 13 8.38 2.63 -9.85
N GLY A 14 8.34 1.90 -10.98
CA GLY A 14 7.61 0.65 -11.06
C GLY A 14 8.10 -0.41 -10.08
N GLY A 15 9.41 -0.46 -9.86
CA GLY A 15 10.00 -1.38 -8.88
C GLY A 15 9.54 -1.06 -7.46
N CYS A 16 9.45 0.23 -7.15
CA CYS A 16 8.96 0.68 -5.85
C CYS A 16 7.50 0.26 -5.65
N ALA A 17 6.68 0.44 -6.69
CA ALA A 17 5.27 0.04 -6.62
C ALA A 17 5.14 -1.46 -6.35
N LYS A 18 5.98 -2.27 -6.97
CA LYS A 18 5.95 -3.72 -6.75
C LYS A 18 6.34 -4.07 -5.33
N HIS A 19 7.32 -3.38 -4.77
CA HIS A 19 7.74 -3.61 -3.39
C HIS A 19 6.59 -3.28 -2.43
N VAL A 20 5.94 -2.15 -2.63
CA VAL A 20 4.80 -1.74 -1.82
C VAL A 20 3.66 -2.75 -1.95
N GLU A 21 3.36 -3.15 -3.18
CA GLU A 21 2.30 -4.13 -3.41
C GLU A 21 2.59 -5.44 -2.68
N LYS A 22 3.81 -5.93 -2.78
CA LYS A 22 4.20 -7.17 -2.11
C LYS A 22 4.12 -7.04 -0.59
N ALA A 23 4.58 -5.91 -0.06
CA ALA A 23 4.51 -5.67 1.37
C ALA A 23 3.06 -5.66 1.87
N LEU A 24 2.19 -4.99 1.15
CA LEU A 24 0.78 -4.92 1.52
C LEU A 24 0.08 -6.27 1.38
N LYS A 25 0.42 -7.04 0.36
CA LYS A 25 -0.16 -8.38 0.19
C LYS A 25 0.23 -9.33 1.30
N GLY A 26 1.35 -9.07 1.97
CA GLY A 26 1.78 -9.88 3.09
C GLY A 26 1.03 -9.61 4.37
N VAL A 27 0.21 -8.57 4.42
CA VAL A 27 -0.56 -8.23 5.61
C VAL A 27 -1.78 -9.14 5.71
N ALA A 28 -1.99 -9.71 6.89
CA ALA A 28 -3.14 -10.57 7.14
C ALA A 28 -4.44 -9.78 6.93
N GLY A 29 -5.38 -10.37 6.23
CA GLY A 29 -6.65 -9.72 5.94
C GLY A 29 -6.71 -8.99 4.60
N VAL A 30 -5.56 -8.77 3.96
CA VAL A 30 -5.53 -8.15 2.64
C VAL A 30 -5.83 -9.20 1.57
N THR A 31 -6.81 -8.91 0.73
CA THR A 31 -7.21 -9.83 -0.34
C THR A 31 -6.69 -9.40 -1.71
N ALA A 32 -6.52 -8.10 -1.92
CA ALA A 32 -6.00 -7.59 -3.18
C ALA A 32 -5.34 -6.23 -2.97
N VAL A 33 -4.36 -5.94 -3.79
CA VAL A 33 -3.65 -4.65 -3.75
C VAL A 33 -3.40 -4.19 -5.17
N ALA A 34 -3.62 -2.91 -5.43
CA ALA A 34 -3.26 -2.28 -6.70
C ALA A 34 -2.50 -1.01 -6.38
N THR A 35 -1.44 -0.75 -7.13
CA THR A 35 -0.63 0.45 -6.92
C THR A 35 -0.65 1.32 -8.16
N ASP A 36 -0.52 2.63 -7.97
CA ASP A 36 -0.47 3.60 -9.06
C ASP A 36 0.71 4.54 -8.80
N VAL A 37 1.77 4.36 -9.57
CA VAL A 37 2.99 5.15 -9.43
C VAL A 37 2.75 6.61 -9.81
N ALA A 38 1.96 6.85 -10.85
CA ALA A 38 1.71 8.20 -11.32
C ALA A 38 1.03 9.05 -10.25
N LYS A 39 0.15 8.45 -9.48
CA LYS A 39 -0.56 9.13 -8.40
C LYS A 39 0.09 8.95 -7.04
N GLY A 40 1.04 8.03 -6.93
CA GLY A 40 1.66 7.71 -5.65
C GLY A 40 0.69 7.09 -4.67
N THR A 41 -0.23 6.26 -5.15
CA THR A 41 -1.27 5.67 -4.31
C THR A 41 -1.25 4.16 -4.37
N ALA A 42 -1.82 3.55 -3.34
CA ALA A 42 -2.02 2.10 -3.29
C ALA A 42 -3.45 1.84 -2.85
N THR A 43 -4.15 1.03 -3.63
CA THR A 43 -5.52 0.62 -3.29
C THR A 43 -5.46 -0.75 -2.65
N VAL A 44 -6.01 -0.87 -1.46
CA VAL A 44 -6.00 -2.11 -0.68
C VAL A 44 -7.41 -2.60 -0.50
N GLU A 45 -7.64 -3.86 -0.81
CA GLU A 45 -8.92 -4.51 -0.55
C GLU A 45 -8.72 -5.57 0.52
N GLY A 46 -9.71 -5.69 1.41
CA GLY A 46 -9.66 -6.64 2.50
C GLY A 46 -9.89 -5.96 3.83
N GLU A 47 -9.68 -6.71 4.91
CA GLU A 47 -9.97 -6.24 6.25
C GLU A 47 -8.70 -6.08 7.10
N ALA A 48 -7.74 -5.35 6.58
CA ALA A 48 -6.53 -5.05 7.33
C ALA A 48 -6.64 -3.64 7.92
N SER A 49 -6.07 -3.44 9.10
CA SER A 49 -6.09 -2.12 9.73
C SER A 49 -5.07 -1.20 9.04
N TYR A 50 -5.36 0.09 9.05
CA TYR A 50 -4.43 1.09 8.53
C TYR A 50 -3.06 0.95 9.18
N LYS A 51 -3.04 0.72 10.48
CA LYS A 51 -1.80 0.60 11.25
C LYS A 51 -0.94 -0.55 10.75
N ALA A 52 -1.56 -1.70 10.46
CA ALA A 52 -0.84 -2.85 9.92
C ALA A 52 -0.30 -2.56 8.52
N LEU A 53 -1.10 -1.89 7.69
CA LEU A 53 -0.70 -1.52 6.34
C LEU A 53 0.47 -0.53 6.38
N ALA A 54 0.37 0.48 7.22
CA ALA A 54 1.42 1.49 7.36
C ALA A 54 2.73 0.86 7.85
N ALA A 55 2.66 -0.07 8.78
CA ALA A 55 3.83 -0.75 9.28
C ALA A 55 4.52 -1.56 8.18
N SER A 56 3.74 -2.26 7.37
CA SER A 56 4.29 -3.05 6.26
C SER A 56 4.94 -2.16 5.20
N VAL A 57 4.32 -1.04 4.90
CA VAL A 57 4.87 -0.07 3.94
C VAL A 57 6.18 0.52 4.48
N ALA A 58 6.22 0.84 5.77
CA ALA A 58 7.43 1.36 6.39
C ALA A 58 8.57 0.34 6.36
N GLU A 59 8.27 -0.93 6.56
CA GLU A 59 9.28 -1.98 6.47
C GLU A 59 9.83 -2.13 5.06
N ALA A 60 9.02 -1.81 4.05
CA ALA A 60 9.47 -1.85 2.68
C ALA A 60 10.33 -0.63 2.30
N GLY A 61 10.43 0.35 3.19
CA GLY A 61 11.23 1.55 2.96
C GLY A 61 10.44 2.73 2.42
N TYR A 62 9.13 2.70 2.55
CA TYR A 62 8.25 3.77 2.10
C TYR A 62 7.40 4.27 3.25
N GLU A 63 6.59 5.28 2.99
CA GLU A 63 5.75 5.85 4.04
C GLU A 63 4.31 5.97 3.56
N MET A 64 3.38 5.43 4.34
CA MET A 64 1.97 5.59 4.08
C MET A 64 1.50 6.88 4.77
N VAL A 65 0.96 7.81 3.98
CA VAL A 65 0.65 9.16 4.46
C VAL A 65 -0.81 9.31 4.87
N GLY A 66 -1.62 8.29 4.64
CA GLY A 66 -3.03 8.33 4.99
C GLY A 66 -3.91 8.04 3.80
N PRO A 67 -5.24 8.07 3.99
CA PRO A 67 -6.16 7.85 2.88
C PRO A 67 -5.99 8.95 1.83
N ALA A 68 -6.05 8.54 0.60
CA ALA A 68 -5.97 9.49 -0.51
C ALA A 68 -7.30 10.19 -0.72
#